data_392ff1dd9d3256d0b526cec69d9c8452
#
_entry.id   392ff1dd9d3256d0b526cec69d9c8452
#
_cell.length_a   1.000
_cell.length_b   1.000
_cell.length_c   1.000
_cell.angle_alpha   90.00
_cell.angle_beta   90.00
_cell.angle_gamma   90.00
#
_symmetry.space_group_name_H-M   'P 1'
#
loop_
_entity.id
_entity.type
_entity.pdbx_description
1 polymer ?
#
loop_
_entity_poly.entity_id
_entity_poly.type
_entity_poly.pdbx_seq_one_letter_code
_entity_poly.pdbx_strand_id
1 'polypeptide(L)'
;MALSSIQQGLIAQYEYAKFLMLGSGGLLELAAPMTDDERRDYEIHRRGRYGVGLASQVKSSTRLHRMSKNVRYLYIHFDVQADRLVSSPFFWYFFAFLDPKLMGLGDPTYLIPSKDFHEMAAPGLRNGVWYFTMAASMEPKARDKWHPYRVNTLELGEKVLKIMADLKRRRVPADKAAAVLSMPETLRVVRRSS
;
A
#
# COMPACT_ATOMS: atom_id res chain seq x y z
N MET A 1 17.11 -1.21 22.05
CA MET A 1 16.60 -2.42 21.37
C MET A 1 15.88 -1.99 20.08
N ALA A 2 16.05 -2.75 19.00
CA ALA A 2 15.34 -2.51 17.74
C ALA A 2 14.13 -3.47 17.67
N LEU A 3 13.01 -3.00 17.10
CA LEU A 3 11.85 -3.85 16.82
C LEU A 3 12.23 -4.93 15.79
N SER A 4 11.71 -6.15 15.95
CA SER A 4 11.75 -7.15 14.89
C SER A 4 10.85 -6.72 13.72
N SER A 5 11.07 -7.26 12.52
CA SER A 5 10.22 -6.98 11.35
C SER A 5 8.75 -7.35 11.60
N ILE A 6 8.50 -8.42 12.33
CA ILE A 6 7.14 -8.86 12.72
C ILE A 6 6.49 -7.83 13.64
N GLN A 7 7.20 -7.39 14.70
CA GLN A 7 6.68 -6.38 15.62
C GLN A 7 6.40 -5.06 14.91
N GLN A 8 7.33 -4.63 14.03
CA GLN A 8 7.15 -3.42 13.23
C GLN A 8 5.92 -3.53 12.32
N GLY A 9 5.75 -4.66 11.62
CA GLY A 9 4.60 -4.91 10.77
C GLY A 9 3.29 -4.84 11.52
N LEU A 10 3.21 -5.53 12.66
CA LEU A 10 2.02 -5.57 13.50
C LEU A 10 1.62 -4.18 14.04
N ILE A 11 2.59 -3.41 14.53
CA ILE A 11 2.34 -2.04 15.01
C ILE A 11 1.81 -1.17 13.85
N ALA A 12 2.45 -1.24 12.68
CA ALA A 12 2.03 -0.45 11.53
C ALA A 12 0.61 -0.82 11.06
N GLN A 13 0.23 -2.08 11.10
CA GLN A 13 -1.12 -2.55 10.79
C GLN A 13 -2.15 -1.98 11.78
N TYR A 14 -1.88 -2.04 13.09
CA TYR A 14 -2.77 -1.47 14.10
C TYR A 14 -2.91 0.06 13.98
N GLU A 15 -1.81 0.76 13.73
CA GLU A 15 -1.85 2.20 13.49
C GLU A 15 -2.68 2.54 12.24
N TYR A 16 -2.49 1.81 11.15
CA TYR A 16 -3.29 1.96 9.93
C TYR A 16 -4.79 1.77 10.22
N ALA A 17 -5.15 0.67 10.88
CA ALA A 17 -6.52 0.37 11.26
C ALA A 17 -7.13 1.47 12.14
N LYS A 18 -6.38 1.95 13.13
CA LYS A 18 -6.78 3.05 14.01
C LYS A 18 -7.13 4.32 13.21
N PHE A 19 -6.26 4.75 12.30
CA PHE A 19 -6.49 5.96 11.51
C PHE A 19 -7.61 5.80 10.50
N LEU A 20 -7.83 4.61 9.94
CA LEU A 20 -8.99 4.34 9.10
C LEU A 20 -10.29 4.48 9.87
N MET A 21 -10.39 3.85 11.04
CA MET A 21 -11.60 3.87 11.85
C MET A 21 -11.90 5.27 12.38
N LEU A 22 -10.91 5.94 12.98
CA LEU A 22 -11.09 7.28 13.54
C LEU A 22 -11.33 8.33 12.44
N GLY A 23 -10.51 8.33 11.38
CA GLY A 23 -10.62 9.27 10.27
C GLY A 23 -11.88 9.08 9.41
N SER A 24 -12.57 7.95 9.53
CA SER A 24 -13.87 7.73 8.89
C SER A 24 -15.06 8.01 9.81
N GLY A 25 -14.84 8.43 11.06
CA GLY A 25 -15.90 8.56 12.06
C GLY A 25 -16.60 7.22 12.35
N GLY A 26 -15.88 6.09 12.29
CA GLY A 26 -16.43 4.75 12.52
C GLY A 26 -17.28 4.20 11.36
N LEU A 27 -17.19 4.82 10.17
CA LEU A 27 -17.92 4.35 8.97
C LEU A 27 -17.20 3.22 8.24
N LEU A 28 -15.91 2.98 8.50
CA LEU A 28 -15.15 1.86 7.96
C LEU A 28 -15.07 0.71 8.97
N GLU A 29 -15.27 -0.49 8.47
CA GLU A 29 -15.06 -1.75 9.17
C GLU A 29 -13.89 -2.48 8.51
N LEU A 30 -13.03 -3.07 9.32
CA LEU A 30 -11.86 -3.80 8.87
C LEU A 30 -11.95 -5.25 9.33
N ALA A 31 -11.68 -6.17 8.42
CA ALA A 31 -11.50 -7.59 8.72
C ALA A 31 -10.07 -7.99 8.37
N ALA A 32 -9.38 -8.65 9.29
CA ALA A 32 -8.10 -9.27 9.02
C ALA A 32 -8.36 -10.68 8.45
N PRO A 33 -7.80 -11.04 7.28
CA PRO A 33 -7.95 -12.39 6.75
C PRO A 33 -7.25 -13.40 7.67
N MET A 34 -7.82 -14.58 7.80
CA MET A 34 -7.24 -15.66 8.61
C MET A 34 -6.06 -16.36 7.93
N THR A 35 -5.93 -16.21 6.62
CA THR A 35 -4.84 -16.81 5.82
C THR A 35 -4.08 -15.71 5.09
N ASP A 36 -2.77 -15.93 4.87
CA ASP A 36 -1.88 -14.98 4.16
C ASP A 36 -1.76 -15.30 2.66
N ASP A 37 -2.68 -16.09 2.10
CA ASP A 37 -2.58 -16.57 0.73
C ASP A 37 -2.53 -15.44 -0.31
N GLU A 38 -3.27 -14.35 -0.06
CA GLU A 38 -3.33 -13.19 -0.94
C GLU A 38 -2.52 -11.99 -0.43
N ARG A 39 -1.74 -12.16 0.66
CA ARG A 39 -0.93 -11.11 1.28
C ARG A 39 -1.72 -9.83 1.60
N ARG A 40 -2.97 -9.97 1.97
CA ARG A 40 -3.83 -8.89 2.45
C ARG A 40 -3.69 -8.77 3.96
N ASP A 41 -3.44 -7.58 4.46
CA ASP A 41 -3.49 -7.34 5.90
C ASP A 41 -4.90 -7.01 6.35
N TYR A 42 -5.68 -6.32 5.49
CA TYR A 42 -7.08 -5.98 5.79
C TYR A 42 -7.98 -6.04 4.56
N GLU A 43 -9.21 -6.46 4.81
CA GLU A 43 -10.38 -6.14 3.99
C GLU A 43 -11.15 -5.00 4.63
N ILE A 44 -11.43 -3.96 3.86
CA ILE A 44 -12.03 -2.73 4.34
C ILE A 44 -13.41 -2.61 3.72
N HIS A 45 -14.43 -2.52 4.56
CA HIS A 45 -15.82 -2.38 4.15
C HIS A 45 -16.42 -1.09 4.73
N ARG A 46 -17.43 -0.55 4.05
CA ARG A 46 -18.25 0.49 4.65
C ARG A 46 -19.30 -0.18 5.53
N ARG A 47 -19.41 0.26 6.77
CA ARG A 47 -20.37 -0.23 7.75
C ARG A 47 -21.78 -0.37 7.17
N GLY A 48 -22.36 -1.56 7.32
CA GLY A 48 -23.67 -1.90 6.78
C GLY A 48 -23.77 -1.99 5.25
N ARG A 49 -22.61 -2.02 4.52
CA ARG A 49 -22.56 -2.12 3.05
C ARG A 49 -21.42 -3.04 2.62
N TYR A 50 -21.76 -4.29 2.31
CA TYR A 50 -20.78 -5.32 1.99
C TYR A 50 -20.51 -5.51 0.49
N GLY A 51 -21.12 -4.69 -0.39
CA GLY A 51 -21.03 -4.89 -1.83
C GLY A 51 -19.77 -4.37 -2.52
N VAL A 52 -19.00 -3.48 -1.86
CA VAL A 52 -17.70 -3.00 -2.37
C VAL A 52 -16.75 -2.95 -1.19
N GLY A 53 -15.75 -3.82 -1.22
CA GLY A 53 -14.64 -3.83 -0.28
C GLY A 53 -13.36 -3.39 -0.95
N LEU A 54 -12.39 -2.92 -0.15
CA LEU A 54 -11.01 -2.73 -0.56
C LEU A 54 -10.15 -3.70 0.21
N ALA A 55 -9.19 -4.31 -0.46
CA ALA A 55 -8.11 -5.04 0.19
C ALA A 55 -6.90 -4.12 0.34
N SER A 56 -6.17 -4.22 1.43
CA SER A 56 -4.96 -3.45 1.64
C SER A 56 -3.82 -4.29 2.19
N GLN A 57 -2.60 -3.95 1.76
CA GLN A 57 -1.36 -4.45 2.33
C GLN A 57 -0.57 -3.29 2.92
N VAL A 58 -0.18 -3.42 4.19
CA VAL A 58 0.59 -2.43 4.94
C VAL A 58 2.07 -2.74 4.84
N LYS A 59 2.86 -1.74 4.50
CA LYS A 59 4.32 -1.80 4.48
C LYS A 59 4.89 -0.61 5.22
N SER A 60 5.82 -0.84 6.13
CA SER A 60 6.41 0.23 6.92
C SER A 60 7.92 0.13 7.03
N SER A 61 8.55 1.24 7.38
CA SER A 61 9.96 1.31 7.78
C SER A 61 10.10 2.17 9.01
N THR A 62 10.94 1.76 9.94
CA THR A 62 11.33 2.57 11.11
C THR A 62 12.53 3.48 10.83
N ARG A 63 13.03 3.47 9.59
CA ARG A 63 14.20 4.25 9.18
C ARG A 63 13.89 5.06 7.94
N LEU A 64 14.35 6.30 7.93
CA LEU A 64 14.38 7.14 6.75
C LEU A 64 15.79 7.20 6.18
N HIS A 65 15.89 7.07 4.88
CA HIS A 65 17.15 7.16 4.15
C HIS A 65 17.41 8.61 3.72
N ARG A 66 18.66 9.09 3.89
CA ARG A 66 19.10 10.37 3.34
C ARG A 66 19.71 10.13 1.96
N MET A 67 19.12 10.70 0.93
CA MET A 67 19.67 10.64 -0.42
C MET A 67 20.41 11.92 -0.81
N SER A 68 20.20 13.03 -0.08
CA SER A 68 20.92 14.29 -0.19
C SER A 68 20.96 14.98 1.16
N LYS A 69 21.69 16.11 1.26
CA LYS A 69 21.97 16.77 2.55
C LYS A 69 20.74 17.05 3.42
N ASN A 70 19.55 17.23 2.82
CA ASN A 70 18.35 17.62 3.57
C ASN A 70 17.06 16.86 3.17
N VAL A 71 17.14 15.84 2.31
CA VAL A 71 15.96 15.14 1.84
C VAL A 71 15.92 13.72 2.42
N ARG A 72 14.86 13.44 3.15
CA ARG A 72 14.59 12.12 3.75
C ARG A 72 13.60 11.35 2.89
N TYR A 73 13.89 10.08 2.68
CA TYR A 73 13.06 9.18 1.90
C TYR A 73 12.60 8.02 2.74
N LEU A 74 11.31 7.71 2.62
CA LEU A 74 10.75 6.42 2.99
C LEU A 74 11.22 5.40 1.95
N TYR A 75 11.97 4.40 2.39
CA TYR A 75 12.55 3.38 1.53
C TYR A 75 12.14 2.00 2.02
N ILE A 76 11.38 1.29 1.22
CA ILE A 76 10.80 -0.01 1.57
C ILE A 76 11.04 -0.98 0.42
N HIS A 77 11.66 -2.11 0.73
CA HIS A 77 11.79 -3.25 -0.16
C HIS A 77 10.85 -4.37 0.25
N PHE A 78 10.26 -5.02 -0.72
CA PHE A 78 9.53 -6.26 -0.51
C PHE A 78 9.48 -7.08 -1.79
N ASP A 79 9.20 -8.36 -1.65
CA ASP A 79 9.07 -9.30 -2.73
C ASP A 79 7.68 -9.94 -2.76
N VAL A 80 7.26 -10.39 -3.95
CA VAL A 80 5.99 -11.09 -4.17
C VAL A 80 6.21 -12.21 -5.16
N GLN A 81 5.76 -13.42 -4.83
CA GLN A 81 5.72 -14.52 -5.78
C GLN A 81 4.85 -14.15 -6.98
N ALA A 82 5.29 -14.49 -8.20
CA ALA A 82 4.63 -14.04 -9.42
C ALA A 82 3.17 -14.53 -9.54
N ASP A 83 2.90 -15.73 -9.02
CA ASP A 83 1.57 -16.34 -8.96
C ASP A 83 0.64 -15.72 -7.91
N ARG A 84 1.20 -14.93 -6.97
CA ARG A 84 0.48 -14.23 -5.90
C ARG A 84 0.40 -12.71 -6.12
N LEU A 85 0.85 -12.22 -7.26
CA LEU A 85 0.81 -10.80 -7.56
C LEU A 85 -0.61 -10.36 -7.95
N VAL A 86 -1.23 -9.55 -7.12
CA VAL A 86 -2.57 -9.00 -7.37
C VAL A 86 -2.45 -7.55 -7.83
N SER A 87 -2.88 -7.29 -9.08
CA SER A 87 -2.95 -5.95 -9.65
C SER A 87 -4.41 -5.57 -9.90
N SER A 88 -4.99 -4.77 -9.00
CA SER A 88 -6.43 -4.52 -8.98
C SER A 88 -6.74 -3.10 -8.48
N PRO A 89 -7.79 -2.42 -8.97
CA PRO A 89 -8.26 -1.16 -8.40
C PRO A 89 -8.85 -1.33 -6.99
N PHE A 90 -9.11 -2.56 -6.55
CA PHE A 90 -9.62 -2.88 -5.22
C PHE A 90 -8.53 -3.33 -4.24
N PHE A 91 -7.28 -3.51 -4.71
CA PHE A 91 -6.15 -3.85 -3.86
C PHE A 91 -5.18 -2.68 -3.79
N TRP A 92 -4.85 -2.23 -2.56
CA TRP A 92 -4.10 -1.02 -2.29
C TRP A 92 -2.91 -1.31 -1.38
N TYR A 93 -1.77 -0.71 -1.69
CA TYR A 93 -0.63 -0.66 -0.78
C TYR A 93 -0.71 0.59 0.08
N PHE A 94 -0.51 0.40 1.38
CA PHE A 94 -0.28 1.49 2.31
C PHE A 94 1.17 1.46 2.76
N PHE A 95 1.90 2.56 2.50
CA PHE A 95 3.29 2.71 2.89
C PHE A 95 3.42 3.82 3.93
N ALA A 96 4.17 3.54 5.02
CA ALA A 96 4.33 4.48 6.11
C ALA A 96 5.71 4.43 6.76
N PHE A 97 6.14 5.57 7.25
CA PHE A 97 7.22 5.66 8.23
C PHE A 97 6.64 5.45 9.62
N LEU A 98 7.08 4.40 10.30
CA LEU A 98 6.77 4.19 11.71
C LEU A 98 7.83 4.94 12.53
N ASP A 99 7.48 6.12 13.03
CA ASP A 99 8.41 6.98 13.77
C ASP A 99 8.56 6.49 15.21
N PRO A 100 9.74 5.97 15.59
CA PRO A 100 9.97 5.49 16.95
C PRO A 100 9.88 6.58 18.03
N LYS A 101 10.06 7.85 17.64
CA LYS A 101 9.97 8.99 18.56
C LYS A 101 8.53 9.39 18.85
N LEU A 102 7.68 9.32 17.84
CA LEU A 102 6.25 9.59 17.96
C LEU A 102 5.49 8.35 18.47
N MET A 103 6.12 7.18 18.47
CA MET A 103 5.49 5.87 18.70
C MET A 103 4.24 5.66 17.84
N GLY A 104 4.30 6.09 16.58
CA GLY A 104 3.19 6.06 15.65
C GLY A 104 3.61 6.35 14.22
N LEU A 105 2.66 6.55 13.33
CA LEU A 105 2.94 6.84 11.92
C LEU A 105 3.38 8.30 11.74
N GLY A 106 4.44 8.50 10.97
CA GLY A 106 4.89 9.83 10.54
C GLY A 106 4.28 10.23 9.19
N ASP A 107 3.92 11.50 9.06
CA ASP A 107 3.41 12.07 7.81
C ASP A 107 4.55 12.52 6.86
N PRO A 108 4.29 12.47 5.55
CA PRO A 108 3.15 11.90 4.88
C PRO A 108 3.20 10.37 4.84
N THR A 109 2.03 9.73 4.77
CA THR A 109 1.88 8.34 4.36
C THR A 109 1.52 8.25 2.88
N TYR A 110 1.49 7.04 2.31
CA TYR A 110 1.16 6.84 0.91
C TYR A 110 0.15 5.72 0.77
N LEU A 111 -0.94 5.98 0.03
CA LEU A 111 -1.98 5.02 -0.27
C LEU A 111 -2.10 4.88 -1.79
N ILE A 112 -1.61 3.76 -2.33
CA ILE A 112 -1.37 3.57 -3.77
C ILE A 112 -2.13 2.34 -4.27
N PRO A 113 -2.98 2.46 -5.33
CA PRO A 113 -3.58 1.28 -5.94
C PRO A 113 -2.49 0.36 -6.47
N SER A 114 -2.67 -0.95 -6.31
CA SER A 114 -1.65 -1.93 -6.66
C SER A 114 -1.24 -1.87 -8.12
N LYS A 115 -2.20 -1.61 -9.02
CA LYS A 115 -1.92 -1.43 -10.44
C LYS A 115 -0.92 -0.30 -10.69
N ASP A 116 -1.22 0.90 -10.16
CA ASP A 116 -0.36 2.08 -10.34
C ASP A 116 1.02 1.86 -9.70
N PHE A 117 1.03 1.21 -8.53
CA PHE A 117 2.28 0.89 -7.86
C PHE A 117 3.15 -0.04 -8.70
N HIS A 118 2.59 -1.13 -9.24
CA HIS A 118 3.34 -2.08 -10.05
C HIS A 118 3.89 -1.45 -11.34
N GLU A 119 3.13 -0.58 -11.98
CA GLU A 119 3.57 0.14 -13.18
C GLU A 119 4.69 1.15 -12.87
N MET A 120 4.56 1.89 -11.76
CA MET A 120 5.50 2.96 -11.42
C MET A 120 6.76 2.46 -10.70
N ALA A 121 6.69 1.36 -9.96
CA ALA A 121 7.81 0.87 -9.17
C ALA A 121 8.94 0.24 -10.03
N ALA A 122 8.66 -0.09 -11.30
CA ALA A 122 9.59 -0.74 -12.21
C ALA A 122 10.27 -1.98 -11.59
N PRO A 123 9.49 -3.01 -11.19
CA PRO A 123 9.99 -4.14 -10.45
C PRO A 123 10.91 -5.04 -11.29
N GLY A 124 11.84 -5.71 -10.62
CA GLY A 124 12.64 -6.79 -11.21
C GLY A 124 12.00 -8.16 -10.99
N LEU A 125 11.98 -9.03 -12.01
CA LEU A 125 11.56 -10.43 -11.87
C LEU A 125 12.79 -11.33 -11.88
N ARG A 126 12.93 -12.17 -10.85
CA ARG A 126 13.98 -13.19 -10.75
C ARG A 126 13.41 -14.48 -10.16
N ASN A 127 13.62 -15.60 -10.81
CA ASN A 127 13.19 -16.93 -10.33
C ASN A 127 11.72 -16.99 -9.90
N GLY A 128 10.79 -16.34 -10.63
CA GLY A 128 9.38 -16.32 -10.30
C GLY A 128 9.00 -15.39 -9.13
N VAL A 129 9.92 -14.52 -8.69
CA VAL A 129 9.72 -13.57 -7.61
C VAL A 129 9.87 -12.14 -8.13
N TRP A 130 8.87 -11.30 -7.88
CA TRP A 130 8.91 -9.87 -8.14
C TRP A 130 9.53 -9.13 -6.96
N TYR A 131 10.50 -8.27 -7.24
CA TYR A 131 11.17 -7.42 -6.25
C TYR A 131 10.76 -5.98 -6.45
N PHE A 132 10.12 -5.41 -5.46
CA PHE A 132 9.62 -4.04 -5.48
C PHE A 132 10.43 -3.13 -4.58
N THR A 133 10.55 -1.87 -5.01
CA THR A 133 11.14 -0.80 -4.20
C THR A 133 10.23 0.41 -4.19
N MET A 134 9.83 0.83 -3.01
CA MET A 134 9.21 2.12 -2.76
C MET A 134 10.27 3.08 -2.26
N ALA A 135 10.50 4.19 -2.98
CA ALA A 135 11.38 5.27 -2.56
C ALA A 135 10.62 6.59 -2.72
N ALA A 136 10.12 7.14 -1.62
CA ALA A 136 9.26 8.32 -1.62
C ALA A 136 9.79 9.38 -0.66
N SER A 137 9.77 10.64 -1.07
CA SER A 137 10.24 11.75 -0.25
C SER A 137 9.26 12.06 0.89
N MET A 138 9.80 12.20 2.09
CA MET A 138 9.03 12.65 3.26
C MET A 138 8.92 14.18 3.36
N GLU A 139 9.56 14.92 2.45
CA GLU A 139 9.53 16.38 2.47
C GLU A 139 8.19 16.92 1.93
N PRO A 140 7.53 17.87 2.63
CA PRO A 140 6.19 18.33 2.24
C PRO A 140 6.11 18.94 0.84
N LYS A 141 7.17 19.61 0.41
CA LYS A 141 7.25 20.31 -0.89
C LYS A 141 7.79 19.43 -2.04
N ALA A 142 8.26 18.23 -1.77
CA ALA A 142 8.80 17.37 -2.82
C ALA A 142 7.68 16.87 -3.74
N ARG A 143 7.97 16.83 -5.02
CA ARG A 143 7.06 16.37 -6.07
C ARG A 143 7.67 15.18 -6.81
N ASP A 144 7.90 14.10 -6.10
CA ASP A 144 8.29 12.83 -6.70
C ASP A 144 7.07 12.15 -7.36
N LYS A 145 7.32 11.03 -8.04
CA LYS A 145 6.26 10.25 -8.71
C LYS A 145 5.15 9.77 -7.78
N TRP A 146 5.42 9.67 -6.47
CA TRP A 146 4.49 9.22 -5.45
C TRP A 146 3.65 10.34 -4.84
N HIS A 147 3.98 11.59 -5.16
CA HIS A 147 3.29 12.77 -4.61
C HIS A 147 1.75 12.72 -4.74
N PRO A 148 1.14 12.26 -5.86
CA PRO A 148 -0.31 12.18 -5.99
C PRO A 148 -1.00 11.22 -5.01
N TYR A 149 -0.25 10.28 -4.43
CA TYR A 149 -0.74 9.24 -3.52
C TYR A 149 -0.48 9.56 -2.05
N ARG A 150 0.05 10.74 -1.75
CA ARG A 150 0.24 11.19 -0.38
C ARG A 150 -1.09 11.36 0.32
N VAL A 151 -1.10 10.98 1.58
CA VAL A 151 -2.24 11.19 2.47
C VAL A 151 -1.71 11.42 3.89
N ASN A 152 -2.28 12.40 4.59
CA ASN A 152 -2.01 12.57 6.01
C ASN A 152 -2.75 11.49 6.80
N THR A 153 -2.16 11.06 7.89
CA THR A 153 -2.74 10.01 8.74
C THR A 153 -4.17 10.33 9.17
N LEU A 154 -4.45 11.59 9.55
CA LEU A 154 -5.77 12.03 9.98
C LEU A 154 -6.83 12.03 8.86
N GLU A 155 -6.41 12.14 7.60
CA GLU A 155 -7.30 12.16 6.44
C GLU A 155 -7.52 10.77 5.83
N LEU A 156 -6.82 9.76 6.33
CA LEU A 156 -6.75 8.43 5.72
C LEU A 156 -8.14 7.77 5.61
N GLY A 157 -8.94 7.82 6.67
CA GLY A 157 -10.28 7.22 6.67
C GLY A 157 -11.22 7.89 5.67
N GLU A 158 -11.21 9.23 5.61
CA GLU A 158 -12.00 10.00 4.63
C GLU A 158 -11.55 9.71 3.19
N LYS A 159 -10.25 9.62 2.96
CA LYS A 159 -9.66 9.27 1.66
C LYS A 159 -10.15 7.92 1.18
N VAL A 160 -10.15 6.90 2.04
CA VAL A 160 -10.64 5.56 1.71
C VAL A 160 -12.13 5.57 1.42
N LEU A 161 -12.95 6.29 2.18
CA LEU A 161 -14.37 6.46 1.88
C LEU A 161 -14.62 7.08 0.50
N LYS A 162 -13.83 8.09 0.11
CA LYS A 162 -13.89 8.71 -1.23
C LYS A 162 -13.51 7.71 -2.31
N ILE A 163 -12.44 6.93 -2.13
CA ILE A 163 -12.03 5.88 -3.07
C ILE A 163 -13.16 4.86 -3.27
N MET A 164 -13.76 4.36 -2.21
CA MET A 164 -14.87 3.40 -2.29
C MET A 164 -16.08 3.98 -3.03
N ALA A 165 -16.40 5.25 -2.78
CA ALA A 165 -17.49 5.94 -3.49
C ALA A 165 -17.19 6.07 -4.98
N ASP A 166 -15.97 6.37 -5.37
CA ASP A 166 -15.53 6.51 -6.76
C ASP A 166 -15.57 5.17 -7.51
N LEU A 167 -15.08 4.09 -6.89
CA LEU A 167 -15.13 2.75 -7.47
C LEU A 167 -16.59 2.30 -7.71
N LYS A 168 -17.46 2.54 -6.74
CA LYS A 168 -18.90 2.25 -6.89
C LYS A 168 -19.52 3.05 -8.04
N ARG A 169 -19.21 4.34 -8.16
CA ARG A 169 -19.73 5.22 -9.20
C ARG A 169 -19.28 4.78 -10.61
N ARG A 170 -18.04 4.32 -10.73
CA ARG A 170 -17.50 3.80 -12.00
C ARG A 170 -18.04 2.42 -12.38
N ARG A 171 -18.91 1.82 -11.59
CA ARG A 171 -19.46 0.46 -11.80
C ARG A 171 -18.38 -0.58 -12.08
N VAL A 172 -17.23 -0.47 -11.43
CA VAL A 172 -16.17 -1.45 -11.58
C VAL A 172 -16.67 -2.78 -11.00
N PRO A 173 -16.81 -3.87 -11.79
CA PRO A 173 -17.30 -5.14 -11.28
C PRO A 173 -16.35 -5.71 -10.22
N ALA A 174 -16.90 -6.14 -9.08
CA ALA A 174 -16.12 -6.74 -8.00
C ALA A 174 -15.44 -8.04 -8.45
N ASP A 175 -16.05 -8.78 -9.35
CA ASP A 175 -15.58 -10.06 -9.92
C ASP A 175 -14.27 -9.93 -10.71
N LYS A 176 -13.97 -8.74 -11.24
CA LYS A 176 -12.66 -8.45 -11.86
C LYS A 176 -11.58 -8.15 -10.82
N ALA A 177 -11.91 -8.09 -9.55
CA ALA A 177 -10.95 -7.90 -8.46
C ALA A 177 -10.04 -9.12 -8.24
N ALA A 178 -10.49 -10.30 -8.63
CA ALA A 178 -9.78 -11.57 -8.48
C ALA A 178 -9.06 -12.02 -9.77
N ALA A 179 -9.06 -11.21 -10.82
CA ALA A 179 -8.25 -11.56 -11.98
C ALA A 179 -6.78 -11.49 -11.57
N VAL A 180 -6.16 -12.66 -11.41
CA VAL A 180 -4.71 -12.82 -11.53
C VAL A 180 -4.38 -12.27 -12.93
N LEU A 181 -4.03 -10.99 -12.98
CA LEU A 181 -3.72 -10.35 -14.23
C LEU A 181 -2.39 -10.95 -14.73
N SER A 182 -2.48 -11.66 -15.84
CA SER A 182 -1.31 -11.73 -16.72
C SER A 182 -0.74 -10.31 -16.83
N MET A 183 0.54 -10.18 -16.47
CA MET A 183 1.27 -8.91 -16.48
C MET A 183 0.97 -8.10 -17.74
N PRO A 184 0.83 -6.78 -17.63
CA PRO A 184 0.76 -5.92 -18.82
C PRO A 184 1.95 -6.27 -19.74
N GLU A 185 1.72 -6.36 -21.04
CA GLU A 185 2.75 -6.70 -22.04
C GLU A 185 4.01 -5.82 -21.98
N THR A 186 3.88 -4.62 -21.44
CA THR A 186 4.95 -3.66 -21.20
C THR A 186 6.00 -4.11 -20.15
N LEU A 187 5.71 -5.12 -19.35
CA LEU A 187 6.66 -5.70 -18.39
C LEU A 187 7.27 -7.02 -18.86
N ARG A 188 7.08 -7.38 -20.15
CA ARG A 188 7.82 -8.49 -20.75
C ARG A 188 9.31 -8.17 -20.72
N VAL A 189 10.01 -8.99 -19.99
CA VAL A 189 11.44 -9.02 -19.79
C VAL A 189 12.19 -8.75 -21.10
N VAL A 190 13.00 -7.70 -21.11
CA VAL A 190 14.17 -7.63 -22.02
C VAL A 190 15.10 -8.77 -21.59
N ARG A 191 14.98 -9.92 -22.26
CA ARG A 191 16.01 -10.96 -22.19
C ARG A 191 17.28 -10.33 -22.74
N ARG A 192 18.21 -9.99 -21.88
CA ARG A 192 19.59 -9.78 -22.30
C ARG A 192 20.10 -11.17 -22.70
N SER A 193 20.22 -11.39 -24.00
CA SER A 193 21.05 -12.44 -24.56
C SER A 193 22.47 -12.19 -24.09
N SER A 194 22.98 -13.12 -23.33
CA SER A 194 24.45 -13.29 -23.07
C SER A 194 25.15 -13.72 -24.31
#